data_6e1fdfe0e132ef61c6cb7cb4f9a9d49f
#
_entry.id   6e1fdfe0e132ef61c6cb7cb4f9a9d49f
#
_cell.length_a   1.000
_cell.length_b   1.000
_cell.length_c   1.000
_cell.angle_alpha   90.00
_cell.angle_beta   90.00
_cell.angle_gamma   90.00
#
_symmetry.space_group_name_H-M   'P 1'
#
loop_
_entity.id
_entity.type
_entity.pdbx_description
1 polymer ?
#
loop_
_entity_poly.entity_id
_entity_poly.type
_entity_poly.pdbx_seq_one_letter_code
_entity_poly.pdbx_strand_id
1 'polypeptide(L)'
;MRGFANLLTRAVAAERGWSEAELGDRSVPTAGFGHDGLLHLSYGEREFLGRLTPELTIALTDSDGRARKSLPAARKGEDSEIVAQARRRLTFARKEVAAVLKVQRRRLYEAMCVGRSWPFPLWRELFADHPLARHLAARLVWVARRQDEGGSANELEGGGEAPQAWTFRPAEDGQLLGADDAVLELPSEAVVGLAHGTLLSEAEVADWWEHLADYEVAPLFDQFSARVPKVGKGQRGIDDGAGRRVIARDLRKRAKSRGYEPDSNIHWYSTFLKDFPVAGLCSVIDFSGVDVWSEDQVVTTGPLCLVDGRRVVPLEQVPPALLAECYADYRAIVDPPD
;
A
#
# COMPACT_ATOMS: atom_id res chain seq x y z
N MET A 1 7.56 21.32 -12.42
CA MET A 1 6.21 20.75 -12.58
C MET A 1 5.69 20.02 -11.34
N ARG A 2 6.49 19.19 -10.62
CA ARG A 2 6.02 18.50 -9.38
C ARG A 2 5.55 19.47 -8.27
N GLY A 3 6.23 20.60 -8.06
CA GLY A 3 5.87 21.57 -7.01
C GLY A 3 4.50 22.23 -7.23
N PHE A 4 4.13 22.54 -8.47
CA PHE A 4 2.84 23.17 -8.78
C PHE A 4 1.67 22.19 -8.61
N ALA A 5 1.85 20.90 -9.02
CA ALA A 5 0.86 19.86 -8.82
C ALA A 5 0.59 19.64 -7.31
N ASN A 6 1.63 19.60 -6.47
CA ASN A 6 1.46 19.47 -5.03
C ASN A 6 0.73 20.67 -4.39
N LEU A 7 1.03 21.91 -4.85
CA LEU A 7 0.31 23.10 -4.37
C LEU A 7 -1.17 23.06 -4.73
N LEU A 8 -1.50 22.63 -5.94
CA LEU A 8 -2.89 22.50 -6.38
C LEU A 8 -3.63 21.41 -5.57
N THR A 9 -2.99 20.26 -5.34
CA THR A 9 -3.53 19.17 -4.52
C THR A 9 -3.84 19.65 -3.10
N ARG A 10 -2.91 20.39 -2.48
CA ARG A 10 -3.11 21.00 -1.15
C ARG A 10 -4.25 22.00 -1.12
N ALA A 11 -4.33 22.87 -2.12
CA ALA A 11 -5.39 23.88 -2.20
C ALA A 11 -6.78 23.21 -2.32
N VAL A 12 -6.93 22.19 -3.18
CA VAL A 12 -8.19 21.45 -3.35
C VAL A 12 -8.56 20.68 -2.08
N ALA A 13 -7.60 20.06 -1.42
CA ALA A 13 -7.82 19.37 -0.15
C ALA A 13 -8.30 20.34 0.94
N ALA A 14 -7.61 21.48 1.09
CA ALA A 14 -7.95 22.50 2.07
C ALA A 14 -9.34 23.11 1.84
N GLU A 15 -9.71 23.39 0.58
CA GLU A 15 -11.05 23.91 0.21
C GLU A 15 -12.17 22.96 0.65
N ARG A 16 -11.91 21.64 0.65
CA ARG A 16 -12.88 20.61 1.03
C ARG A 16 -12.77 20.17 2.49
N GLY A 17 -11.83 20.73 3.26
CA GLY A 17 -11.54 20.31 4.63
C GLY A 17 -10.94 18.89 4.73
N TRP A 18 -10.31 18.41 3.65
CA TRP A 18 -9.66 17.08 3.60
C TRP A 18 -8.16 17.19 3.75
N SER A 19 -7.54 16.13 4.29
CA SER A 19 -6.10 15.93 4.17
C SER A 19 -5.72 15.55 2.72
N GLU A 20 -4.46 15.70 2.37
CA GLU A 20 -3.93 15.23 1.07
C GLU A 20 -4.16 13.71 0.88
N ALA A 21 -4.09 12.98 1.99
CA ALA A 21 -4.34 11.54 2.00
C ALA A 21 -5.81 11.23 1.68
N GLU A 22 -6.77 11.92 2.29
CA GLU A 22 -8.21 11.76 2.01
C GLU A 22 -8.56 12.16 0.59
N LEU A 23 -8.03 13.29 0.10
CA LEU A 23 -8.24 13.69 -1.30
C LEU A 23 -7.74 12.60 -2.25
N GLY A 24 -6.57 12.02 -1.97
CA GLY A 24 -6.03 10.97 -2.81
C GLY A 24 -6.83 9.66 -2.77
N ASP A 25 -7.50 9.31 -1.64
CA ASP A 25 -8.40 8.14 -1.59
C ASP A 25 -9.66 8.37 -2.43
N ARG A 26 -10.24 9.57 -2.34
CA ARG A 26 -11.46 9.96 -3.06
C ARG A 26 -11.24 10.23 -4.54
N SER A 27 -10.00 10.44 -4.97
CA SER A 27 -9.64 10.74 -6.36
C SER A 27 -9.06 9.56 -7.14
N VAL A 28 -9.27 8.33 -6.67
CA VAL A 28 -8.82 7.12 -7.39
C VAL A 28 -9.60 7.01 -8.71
N PRO A 29 -8.93 7.01 -9.88
CA PRO A 29 -9.64 6.86 -11.14
C PRO A 29 -10.19 5.44 -11.31
N THR A 30 -11.32 5.33 -12.01
CA THR A 30 -11.91 4.03 -12.34
C THR A 30 -11.28 3.38 -13.57
N ALA A 31 -10.37 4.05 -14.28
CA ALA A 31 -9.79 3.63 -15.57
C ALA A 31 -10.87 3.29 -16.63
N GLY A 32 -12.05 3.88 -16.50
CA GLY A 32 -13.18 3.66 -17.39
C GLY A 32 -14.00 2.39 -17.10
N PHE A 33 -13.70 1.69 -16.00
CA PHE A 33 -14.56 0.59 -15.50
C PHE A 33 -15.85 1.15 -14.91
N GLY A 34 -16.95 0.48 -15.18
CA GLY A 34 -18.25 0.76 -14.57
C GLY A 34 -18.36 0.24 -13.13
N HIS A 35 -19.47 0.60 -12.45
CA HIS A 35 -19.79 0.04 -11.12
C HIS A 35 -19.98 -1.48 -11.13
N ASP A 36 -20.33 -2.06 -12.28
CA ASP A 36 -20.39 -3.51 -12.53
C ASP A 36 -19.00 -4.19 -12.57
N GLY A 37 -17.91 -3.38 -12.50
CA GLY A 37 -16.54 -3.84 -12.59
C GLY A 37 -16.13 -4.25 -14.00
N LEU A 38 -16.84 -3.80 -15.03
CA LEU A 38 -16.56 -4.10 -16.43
C LEU A 38 -16.10 -2.86 -17.20
N LEU A 39 -15.18 -3.08 -18.12
CA LEU A 39 -14.79 -2.11 -19.13
C LEU A 39 -15.54 -2.44 -20.42
N HIS A 40 -16.53 -1.64 -20.77
CA HIS A 40 -17.33 -1.80 -21.98
C HIS A 40 -16.62 -1.21 -23.20
N LEU A 41 -16.44 -2.02 -24.24
CA LEU A 41 -15.73 -1.67 -25.47
C LEU A 41 -16.60 -2.01 -26.69
N SER A 42 -17.16 -0.99 -27.33
CA SER A 42 -18.08 -1.16 -28.45
C SER A 42 -17.39 -1.02 -29.80
N TYR A 43 -17.77 -1.87 -30.75
CA TYR A 43 -17.46 -1.77 -32.18
C TYR A 43 -18.73 -1.43 -33.02
N GLY A 44 -19.74 -0.86 -32.35
CA GLY A 44 -21.07 -0.66 -32.90
C GLY A 44 -21.98 -1.84 -32.58
N GLU A 45 -22.13 -2.80 -33.48
CA GLU A 45 -22.94 -3.98 -33.23
C GLU A 45 -22.26 -5.06 -32.37
N ARG A 46 -20.91 -5.05 -32.30
CA ARG A 46 -20.16 -5.99 -31.48
C ARG A 46 -19.70 -5.32 -30.20
N GLU A 47 -19.92 -5.99 -29.11
CA GLU A 47 -19.46 -5.56 -27.78
C GLU A 47 -18.36 -6.49 -27.26
N PHE A 48 -17.42 -5.89 -26.53
CA PHE A 48 -16.37 -6.60 -25.81
C PHE A 48 -16.33 -6.10 -24.39
N LEU A 49 -16.05 -6.99 -23.46
CA LEU A 49 -15.98 -6.67 -22.04
C LEU A 49 -14.56 -6.93 -21.54
N GLY A 50 -14.02 -5.97 -20.81
CA GLY A 50 -12.79 -6.11 -20.05
C GLY A 50 -13.09 -6.32 -18.57
N ARG A 51 -12.49 -7.33 -17.94
CA ARG A 51 -12.57 -7.59 -16.50
C ARG A 51 -11.16 -7.64 -15.92
N LEU A 52 -10.97 -7.13 -14.71
CA LEU A 52 -9.70 -7.33 -14.00
C LEU A 52 -9.57 -8.78 -13.54
N THR A 53 -8.39 -9.36 -13.77
CA THR A 53 -8.01 -10.68 -13.27
C THR A 53 -7.42 -10.57 -11.87
N PRO A 54 -7.26 -11.69 -11.13
CA PRO A 54 -6.52 -11.71 -9.86
C PRO A 54 -5.10 -11.13 -9.97
N GLU A 55 -4.45 -11.25 -11.14
CA GLU A 55 -3.13 -10.67 -11.42
C GLU A 55 -3.19 -9.17 -11.74
N LEU A 56 -4.38 -8.55 -11.64
CA LEU A 56 -4.62 -7.13 -11.90
C LEU A 56 -4.30 -6.73 -13.36
N THR A 57 -4.57 -7.65 -14.29
CA THR A 57 -4.55 -7.40 -15.73
C THR A 57 -5.97 -7.37 -16.31
N ILE A 58 -6.13 -6.84 -17.53
CA ILE A 58 -7.46 -6.79 -18.17
C ILE A 58 -7.61 -7.98 -19.09
N ALA A 59 -8.42 -8.96 -18.69
CA ALA A 59 -8.92 -10.03 -19.56
C ALA A 59 -10.08 -9.53 -20.39
N LEU A 60 -10.16 -9.99 -21.64
CA LEU A 60 -11.19 -9.60 -22.59
C LEU A 60 -12.11 -10.79 -22.93
N THR A 61 -13.41 -10.52 -23.03
CA THR A 61 -14.40 -11.45 -23.56
C THR A 61 -15.23 -10.75 -24.66
N ASP A 62 -15.81 -11.53 -25.56
CA ASP A 62 -16.85 -11.03 -26.47
C ASP A 62 -18.26 -11.17 -25.85
N SER A 63 -19.28 -10.74 -26.58
CA SER A 63 -20.69 -10.82 -26.16
C SER A 63 -21.16 -12.25 -25.88
N ASP A 64 -20.53 -13.28 -26.45
CA ASP A 64 -20.83 -14.69 -26.21
C ASP A 64 -20.08 -15.25 -25.00
N GLY A 65 -19.29 -14.41 -24.27
CA GLY A 65 -18.47 -14.81 -23.13
C GLY A 65 -17.14 -15.51 -23.51
N ARG A 66 -16.79 -15.57 -24.79
CA ARG A 66 -15.55 -16.23 -25.25
C ARG A 66 -14.34 -15.33 -24.97
N ALA A 67 -13.32 -15.91 -24.32
CA ALA A 67 -12.06 -15.21 -24.04
C ALA A 67 -11.36 -14.73 -25.32
N ARG A 68 -10.81 -13.52 -25.27
CA ARG A 68 -10.05 -12.89 -26.35
C ARG A 68 -8.69 -12.41 -25.84
N LYS A 69 -7.62 -12.72 -26.59
CA LYS A 69 -6.27 -12.21 -26.27
C LYS A 69 -6.13 -10.72 -26.57
N SER A 70 -6.86 -10.24 -27.57
CA SER A 70 -6.87 -8.84 -28.01
C SER A 70 -8.18 -8.49 -28.70
N LEU A 71 -8.48 -7.21 -28.84
CA LEU A 71 -9.58 -6.75 -29.67
C LEU A 71 -9.33 -7.16 -31.13
N PRO A 72 -10.30 -7.80 -31.82
CA PRO A 72 -10.13 -8.29 -33.17
C PRO A 72 -10.03 -7.15 -34.19
N ALA A 73 -9.70 -7.48 -35.44
CA ALA A 73 -9.75 -6.54 -36.56
C ALA A 73 -11.18 -6.08 -36.81
N ALA A 74 -11.34 -4.88 -37.37
CA ALA A 74 -12.62 -4.39 -37.85
C ALA A 74 -13.17 -5.30 -38.96
N ARG A 75 -14.48 -5.51 -39.00
CA ARG A 75 -15.19 -6.19 -40.09
C ARG A 75 -15.59 -5.17 -41.17
N LYS A 76 -15.86 -5.67 -42.36
CA LYS A 76 -16.42 -4.85 -43.44
C LYS A 76 -17.77 -4.30 -42.98
N GLY A 77 -17.94 -2.97 -43.04
CA GLY A 77 -19.16 -2.28 -42.58
C GLY A 77 -19.11 -1.70 -41.17
N GLU A 78 -18.12 -2.07 -40.37
CA GLU A 78 -17.91 -1.43 -39.09
C GLU A 78 -17.23 -0.06 -39.25
N ASP A 79 -17.66 0.91 -38.43
CA ASP A 79 -17.07 2.24 -38.41
C ASP A 79 -15.63 2.18 -37.85
N SER A 80 -14.68 2.58 -38.66
CA SER A 80 -13.27 2.56 -38.31
C SER A 80 -12.92 3.48 -37.14
N GLU A 81 -13.66 4.59 -36.95
CA GLU A 81 -13.44 5.51 -35.81
C GLU A 81 -13.95 4.90 -34.50
N ILE A 82 -15.11 4.25 -34.49
CA ILE A 82 -15.65 3.54 -33.32
C ILE A 82 -14.66 2.43 -32.90
N VAL A 83 -14.17 1.65 -33.86
CA VAL A 83 -13.18 0.60 -33.59
C VAL A 83 -11.88 1.19 -33.03
N ALA A 84 -11.40 2.29 -33.62
CA ALA A 84 -10.19 2.97 -33.15
C ALA A 84 -10.38 3.53 -31.74
N GLN A 85 -11.56 4.08 -31.44
CA GLN A 85 -11.89 4.59 -30.09
C GLN A 85 -11.88 3.48 -29.03
N ALA A 86 -12.49 2.34 -29.30
CA ALA A 86 -12.48 1.20 -28.37
C ALA A 86 -11.04 0.70 -28.09
N ARG A 87 -10.18 0.65 -29.13
CA ARG A 87 -8.77 0.29 -28.96
C ARG A 87 -7.99 1.31 -28.13
N ARG A 88 -8.21 2.60 -28.38
CA ARG A 88 -7.60 3.68 -27.58
C ARG A 88 -8.06 3.58 -26.12
N ARG A 89 -9.37 3.35 -25.87
CA ARG A 89 -9.94 3.17 -24.53
C ARG A 89 -9.30 1.99 -23.79
N LEU A 90 -9.16 0.82 -24.43
CA LEU A 90 -8.47 -0.33 -23.81
C LEU A 90 -7.00 -0.03 -23.49
N THR A 91 -6.28 0.62 -24.40
CA THR A 91 -4.87 1.00 -24.20
C THR A 91 -4.73 1.98 -23.03
N PHE A 92 -5.61 2.97 -22.96
CA PHE A 92 -5.67 3.93 -21.87
C PHE A 92 -5.97 3.22 -20.54
N ALA A 93 -7.01 2.39 -20.50
CA ALA A 93 -7.41 1.64 -19.30
C ALA A 93 -6.25 0.79 -18.75
N ARG A 94 -5.52 0.06 -19.61
CA ARG A 94 -4.35 -0.74 -19.18
C ARG A 94 -3.26 0.10 -18.52
N LYS A 95 -2.96 1.27 -19.10
CA LYS A 95 -1.95 2.19 -18.53
C LYS A 95 -2.41 2.79 -17.22
N GLU A 96 -3.66 3.19 -17.16
CA GLU A 96 -4.23 3.81 -15.95
C GLU A 96 -4.36 2.81 -14.81
N VAL A 97 -4.84 1.59 -15.06
CA VAL A 97 -4.86 0.50 -14.08
C VAL A 97 -3.46 0.30 -13.49
N ALA A 98 -2.43 0.13 -14.32
CA ALA A 98 -1.07 -0.06 -13.83
C ALA A 98 -0.56 1.12 -12.97
N ALA A 99 -0.89 2.35 -13.36
CA ALA A 99 -0.53 3.55 -12.60
C ALA A 99 -1.27 3.62 -11.26
N VAL A 100 -2.58 3.37 -11.25
CA VAL A 100 -3.42 3.34 -10.03
C VAL A 100 -2.91 2.29 -9.06
N LEU A 101 -2.67 1.06 -9.52
CA LEU A 101 -2.19 -0.03 -8.69
C LEU A 101 -0.86 0.32 -8.01
N LYS A 102 0.09 0.89 -8.75
CA LYS A 102 1.38 1.31 -8.20
C LYS A 102 1.23 2.37 -7.10
N VAL A 103 0.39 3.37 -7.34
CA VAL A 103 0.15 4.47 -6.40
C VAL A 103 -0.59 3.97 -5.16
N GLN A 104 -1.68 3.22 -5.34
CA GLN A 104 -2.52 2.75 -4.24
C GLN A 104 -1.79 1.73 -3.36
N ARG A 105 -0.97 0.83 -3.94
CA ARG A 105 -0.13 -0.08 -3.15
C ARG A 105 0.75 0.69 -2.16
N ARG A 106 1.42 1.76 -2.61
CA ARG A 106 2.27 2.58 -1.74
C ARG A 106 1.45 3.29 -0.66
N ARG A 107 0.28 3.83 -1.02
CA ARG A 107 -0.58 4.56 -0.08
C ARG A 107 -1.18 3.66 0.99
N LEU A 108 -1.65 2.45 0.60
CA LEU A 108 -2.16 1.45 1.54
C LEU A 108 -1.06 0.95 2.47
N TYR A 109 0.15 0.71 1.95
CA TYR A 109 1.29 0.36 2.78
C TYR A 109 1.62 1.47 3.81
N GLU A 110 1.66 2.73 3.38
CA GLU A 110 1.88 3.85 4.29
C GLU A 110 0.73 3.98 5.31
N ALA A 111 -0.53 3.82 4.87
CA ALA A 111 -1.69 3.83 5.75
C ALA A 111 -1.61 2.75 6.85
N MET A 112 -1.14 1.54 6.50
CA MET A 112 -0.85 0.48 7.46
C MET A 112 0.23 0.91 8.47
N CYS A 113 1.35 1.42 7.98
CA CYS A 113 2.48 1.85 8.81
C CYS A 113 2.09 2.91 9.85
N VAL A 114 1.21 3.85 9.48
CA VAL A 114 0.80 4.96 10.36
C VAL A 114 -0.51 4.70 11.11
N GLY A 115 -1.09 3.51 10.98
CA GLY A 115 -2.35 3.15 11.66
C GLY A 115 -3.55 3.97 11.18
N ARG A 116 -3.57 4.37 9.90
CA ARG A 116 -4.67 5.15 9.34
C ARG A 116 -5.95 4.32 9.26
N SER A 117 -7.08 4.97 9.53
CA SER A 117 -8.40 4.32 9.51
C SER A 117 -9.46 5.19 8.83
N TRP A 118 -10.57 4.58 8.47
CA TRP A 118 -11.71 5.18 7.79
C TRP A 118 -13.02 4.76 8.47
N PRO A 119 -14.03 5.63 8.58
CA PRO A 119 -15.38 5.21 8.92
C PRO A 119 -15.85 4.10 7.97
N PHE A 120 -16.52 3.06 8.45
CA PHE A 120 -16.89 1.89 7.66
C PHE A 120 -17.70 2.23 6.39
N PRO A 121 -18.70 3.14 6.41
CA PRO A 121 -19.40 3.53 5.18
C PRO A 121 -18.47 4.14 4.13
N LEU A 122 -17.51 4.97 4.56
CA LEU A 122 -16.52 5.56 3.67
C LEU A 122 -15.53 4.52 3.14
N TRP A 123 -15.08 3.60 4.01
CA TRP A 123 -14.23 2.47 3.60
C TRP A 123 -14.91 1.63 2.51
N ARG A 124 -16.20 1.34 2.64
CA ARG A 124 -16.96 0.61 1.61
C ARG A 124 -16.94 1.35 0.28
N GLU A 125 -17.29 2.64 0.28
CA GLU A 125 -17.29 3.48 -0.92
C GLU A 125 -15.93 3.49 -1.63
N LEU A 126 -14.85 3.70 -0.84
CA LEU A 126 -13.50 3.89 -1.38
C LEU A 126 -12.80 2.59 -1.80
N PHE A 127 -13.09 1.49 -1.12
CA PHE A 127 -12.36 0.23 -1.30
C PHE A 127 -13.24 -0.94 -1.75
N ALA A 128 -14.36 -1.23 -1.07
CA ALA A 128 -15.17 -2.40 -1.40
C ALA A 128 -15.99 -2.20 -2.69
N ASP A 129 -16.60 -1.02 -2.85
CA ASP A 129 -17.49 -0.72 -3.96
C ASP A 129 -16.76 -0.08 -5.17
N HIS A 130 -15.49 0.33 -4.99
CA HIS A 130 -14.71 0.94 -6.07
C HIS A 130 -14.21 -0.10 -7.08
N PRO A 131 -14.43 0.07 -8.39
CA PRO A 131 -14.19 -0.98 -9.41
C PRO A 131 -12.73 -1.45 -9.51
N LEU A 132 -11.74 -0.64 -9.12
CA LEU A 132 -10.33 -1.03 -9.09
C LEU A 132 -9.83 -1.30 -7.67
N ALA A 133 -10.17 -0.45 -6.70
CA ALA A 133 -9.63 -0.55 -5.35
C ALA A 133 -10.08 -1.83 -4.63
N ARG A 134 -11.28 -2.37 -4.94
CA ARG A 134 -11.78 -3.64 -4.40
C ARG A 134 -10.82 -4.81 -4.62
N HIS A 135 -10.14 -4.86 -5.77
CA HIS A 135 -9.16 -5.91 -6.05
C HIS A 135 -7.87 -5.79 -5.23
N LEU A 136 -7.53 -4.57 -4.78
CA LEU A 136 -6.43 -4.36 -3.84
C LEU A 136 -6.89 -4.67 -2.41
N ALA A 137 -8.10 -4.24 -2.04
CA ALA A 137 -8.68 -4.48 -0.73
C ALA A 137 -8.84 -5.97 -0.44
N ALA A 138 -9.26 -6.77 -1.42
CA ALA A 138 -9.40 -8.24 -1.33
C ALA A 138 -8.06 -8.99 -1.14
N ARG A 139 -6.92 -8.32 -1.32
CA ARG A 139 -5.56 -8.86 -1.10
C ARG A 139 -4.92 -8.38 0.19
N LEU A 140 -5.71 -7.81 1.08
CA LEU A 140 -5.28 -7.26 2.37
C LEU A 140 -6.23 -7.71 3.47
N VAL A 141 -5.68 -7.88 4.65
CA VAL A 141 -6.46 -8.09 5.87
C VAL A 141 -6.70 -6.72 6.53
N TRP A 142 -7.92 -6.52 6.95
CA TRP A 142 -8.39 -5.29 7.57
C TRP A 142 -8.75 -5.53 9.03
N VAL A 143 -8.71 -4.49 9.85
CA VAL A 143 -9.16 -4.51 11.24
C VAL A 143 -10.25 -3.47 11.42
N ALA A 144 -11.39 -3.89 11.93
CA ALA A 144 -12.47 -3.00 12.33
C ALA A 144 -12.53 -2.91 13.86
N ARG A 145 -12.87 -1.73 14.36
CA ARG A 145 -13.10 -1.48 15.78
C ARG A 145 -14.36 -0.62 15.93
N ARG A 146 -15.11 -0.79 17.01
CA ARG A 146 -16.18 0.14 17.34
C ARG A 146 -15.55 1.48 17.71
N GLN A 147 -16.12 2.56 17.22
CA GLN A 147 -15.72 3.89 17.66
C GLN A 147 -16.35 4.12 19.02
N ASP A 148 -15.57 3.96 20.09
CA ASP A 148 -16.02 4.33 21.43
C ASP A 148 -16.17 5.85 21.51
N GLU A 149 -17.33 6.32 21.90
CA GLU A 149 -17.59 7.73 22.18
C GLU A 149 -16.72 8.14 23.38
N GLY A 150 -15.49 8.63 23.13
CA GLY A 150 -14.70 9.37 24.13
C GLY A 150 -13.39 8.78 24.62
N GLY A 151 -12.78 7.80 23.99
CA GLY A 151 -11.46 7.24 24.39
C GLY A 151 -10.30 7.76 23.52
N SER A 152 -9.44 8.62 24.07
CA SER A 152 -8.11 8.89 23.53
C SER A 152 -7.30 7.59 23.57
N ALA A 153 -6.50 7.32 22.53
CA ALA A 153 -5.70 6.09 22.36
C ALA A 153 -4.65 5.82 23.48
N ASN A 154 -4.68 6.55 24.59
CA ASN A 154 -3.72 6.50 25.70
C ASN A 154 -4.30 6.04 27.05
N GLU A 155 -5.58 5.62 27.16
CA GLU A 155 -6.15 5.16 28.42
C GLU A 155 -6.35 3.64 28.44
N LEU A 156 -5.26 2.86 28.47
CA LEU A 156 -5.25 1.45 28.84
C LEU A 156 -4.87 1.28 30.32
N GLU A 157 -5.49 2.05 31.23
CA GLU A 157 -5.46 1.80 32.67
C GLU A 157 -6.87 1.79 33.24
N GLY A 158 -7.58 0.69 33.05
CA GLY A 158 -8.86 0.44 33.71
C GLY A 158 -9.46 -0.84 33.19
N GLY A 159 -9.69 -1.85 34.03
CA GLY A 159 -10.12 -3.22 33.72
C GLY A 159 -11.49 -3.34 33.00
N GLY A 160 -11.68 -2.68 31.89
CA GLY A 160 -12.77 -2.90 30.94
C GLY A 160 -12.38 -3.98 29.93
N GLU A 161 -13.35 -4.73 29.44
CA GLU A 161 -13.17 -5.66 28.31
C GLU A 161 -12.44 -4.92 27.17
N ALA A 162 -11.42 -5.59 26.59
CA ALA A 162 -10.71 -5.04 25.44
C ALA A 162 -11.73 -4.69 24.34
N PRO A 163 -11.63 -3.52 23.69
CA PRO A 163 -12.59 -3.11 22.68
C PRO A 163 -12.68 -4.19 21.61
N GLN A 164 -13.90 -4.64 21.29
CA GLN A 164 -14.15 -5.69 20.32
C GLN A 164 -13.54 -5.28 18.97
N ALA A 165 -12.51 -5.99 18.55
CA ALA A 165 -11.89 -5.83 17.25
C ALA A 165 -12.25 -7.02 16.35
N TRP A 166 -12.57 -6.76 15.09
CA TRP A 166 -12.82 -7.78 14.07
C TRP A 166 -11.70 -7.68 13.03
N THR A 167 -11.14 -8.81 12.66
CA THR A 167 -10.26 -8.85 11.48
C THR A 167 -11.00 -9.52 10.32
N PHE A 168 -10.82 -9.01 9.12
CA PHE A 168 -11.55 -9.51 7.96
C PHE A 168 -10.81 -9.24 6.65
N ARG A 169 -11.21 -9.98 5.62
CA ARG A 169 -10.83 -9.77 4.24
C ARG A 169 -12.10 -9.67 3.37
N PRO A 170 -12.24 -8.65 2.51
CA PRO A 170 -13.34 -8.64 1.54
C PRO A 170 -13.13 -9.71 0.48
N ALA A 171 -14.15 -10.51 0.23
CA ALA A 171 -14.21 -11.50 -0.84
C ALA A 171 -14.64 -10.85 -2.17
N GLU A 172 -14.56 -11.59 -3.28
CA GLU A 172 -14.93 -11.09 -4.61
C GLU A 172 -16.40 -10.74 -4.75
N ASP A 173 -17.27 -11.42 -4.00
CA ASP A 173 -18.72 -11.19 -3.94
C ASP A 173 -19.13 -10.03 -3.01
N GLY A 174 -18.15 -9.40 -2.35
CA GLY A 174 -18.36 -8.28 -1.44
C GLY A 174 -18.65 -8.68 0.01
N GLN A 175 -18.67 -9.97 0.35
CA GLN A 175 -18.75 -10.43 1.73
C GLN A 175 -17.46 -10.10 2.48
N LEU A 176 -17.56 -9.89 3.80
CA LEU A 176 -16.42 -9.71 4.68
C LEU A 176 -16.17 -11.03 5.42
N LEU A 177 -15.05 -11.67 5.16
CA LEU A 177 -14.71 -12.98 5.73
C LEU A 177 -13.69 -12.82 6.85
N GLY A 178 -13.96 -13.44 8.01
CA GLY A 178 -12.99 -13.68 9.07
C GLY A 178 -11.92 -14.68 8.64
N ALA A 179 -10.89 -14.88 9.47
CA ALA A 179 -9.87 -15.91 9.22
C ALA A 179 -10.43 -17.34 9.28
N ASP A 180 -11.55 -17.53 9.98
CA ASP A 180 -12.31 -18.77 10.13
C ASP A 180 -13.42 -18.94 9.08
N ASP A 181 -13.38 -18.16 7.99
CA ASP A 181 -14.41 -18.10 6.92
C ASP A 181 -15.79 -17.63 7.37
N ALA A 182 -15.94 -17.18 8.61
CA ALA A 182 -17.20 -16.62 9.07
C ALA A 182 -17.50 -15.30 8.34
N VAL A 183 -18.73 -15.17 7.86
CA VAL A 183 -19.21 -13.91 7.27
C VAL A 183 -19.45 -12.90 8.40
N LEU A 184 -18.83 -11.75 8.31
CA LEU A 184 -18.92 -10.68 9.29
C LEU A 184 -19.86 -9.57 8.82
N GLU A 185 -20.72 -9.12 9.72
CA GLU A 185 -21.50 -7.90 9.58
C GLU A 185 -20.90 -6.84 10.53
N LEU A 186 -20.36 -5.77 9.96
CA LEU A 186 -19.79 -4.68 10.74
C LEU A 186 -20.83 -3.60 11.03
N PRO A 187 -20.85 -3.06 12.26
CA PRO A 187 -21.73 -1.93 12.59
C PRO A 187 -21.34 -0.70 11.77
N SER A 188 -22.34 0.13 11.43
CA SER A 188 -22.13 1.34 10.62
C SER A 188 -21.16 2.35 11.24
N GLU A 189 -21.08 2.37 12.57
CA GLU A 189 -20.18 3.22 13.37
C GLU A 189 -18.75 2.66 13.49
N ALA A 190 -18.48 1.48 12.92
CA ALA A 190 -17.15 0.90 12.94
C ALA A 190 -16.13 1.79 12.20
N VAL A 191 -14.91 1.75 12.68
CA VAL A 191 -13.73 2.36 12.04
C VAL A 191 -12.83 1.24 11.56
N VAL A 192 -12.46 1.30 10.28
CA VAL A 192 -11.71 0.25 9.58
C VAL A 192 -10.31 0.74 9.25
N GLY A 193 -9.29 -0.01 9.65
CA GLY A 193 -7.88 0.20 9.29
C GLY A 193 -7.28 -1.04 8.67
N LEU A 194 -6.01 -0.97 8.30
CA LEU A 194 -5.25 -2.13 7.84
C LEU A 194 -4.71 -2.92 9.03
N ALA A 195 -4.81 -4.24 8.97
CA ALA A 195 -4.17 -5.11 9.95
C ALA A 195 -2.65 -5.08 9.79
N HIS A 196 -1.95 -5.23 10.89
CA HIS A 196 -0.50 -5.38 10.96
C HIS A 196 -0.14 -6.36 12.08
N GLY A 197 0.97 -7.10 11.93
CA GLY A 197 1.41 -8.09 12.93
C GLY A 197 1.63 -7.53 14.34
N THR A 198 1.76 -6.21 14.49
CA THR A 198 1.83 -5.55 15.82
C THR A 198 0.48 -5.41 16.52
N LEU A 199 -0.62 -5.65 15.81
CA LEU A 199 -2.00 -5.55 16.32
C LEU A 199 -2.63 -6.91 16.60
N LEU A 200 -1.97 -7.99 16.20
CA LEU A 200 -2.48 -9.35 16.23
C LEU A 200 -1.58 -10.24 17.10
N SER A 201 -2.16 -11.25 17.71
CA SER A 201 -1.42 -12.35 18.32
C SER A 201 -0.76 -13.26 17.28
N GLU A 202 0.19 -14.07 17.70
CA GLU A 202 0.84 -15.05 16.79
C GLU A 202 -0.15 -16.08 16.25
N ALA A 203 -1.16 -16.47 17.03
CA ALA A 203 -2.21 -17.38 16.60
C ALA A 203 -3.06 -16.76 15.49
N GLU A 204 -3.57 -15.53 15.67
CA GLU A 204 -4.33 -14.81 14.66
C GLU A 204 -3.55 -14.60 13.38
N VAL A 205 -2.24 -14.33 13.48
CA VAL A 205 -1.35 -14.22 12.30
C VAL A 205 -1.25 -15.56 11.58
N ALA A 206 -1.15 -16.69 12.30
CA ALA A 206 -1.10 -18.02 11.69
C ALA A 206 -2.41 -18.35 10.98
N ASP A 207 -3.57 -18.08 11.61
CA ASP A 207 -4.90 -18.29 11.04
C ASP A 207 -5.07 -17.47 9.73
N TRP A 208 -4.58 -16.21 9.72
CA TRP A 208 -4.62 -15.38 8.52
C TRP A 208 -3.72 -15.89 7.40
N TRP A 209 -2.53 -16.44 7.73
CA TRP A 209 -1.67 -17.05 6.71
C TRP A 209 -2.31 -18.30 6.09
N GLU A 210 -2.98 -19.14 6.91
CA GLU A 210 -3.73 -20.31 6.45
C GLU A 210 -4.88 -19.89 5.53
N HIS A 211 -5.73 -18.95 5.96
CA HIS A 211 -6.83 -18.40 5.16
C HIS A 211 -6.35 -17.85 3.81
N LEU A 212 -5.27 -17.04 3.79
CA LEU A 212 -4.75 -16.49 2.54
C LEU A 212 -4.21 -17.58 1.61
N ALA A 213 -3.62 -18.65 2.15
CA ALA A 213 -3.13 -19.79 1.38
C ALA A 213 -4.27 -20.62 0.80
N ASP A 214 -5.33 -20.91 1.58
CA ASP A 214 -6.49 -21.68 1.16
C ASP A 214 -7.26 -21.02 0.02
N TYR A 215 -7.33 -19.69 0.04
CA TYR A 215 -7.95 -18.90 -1.03
C TYR A 215 -6.99 -18.53 -2.17
N GLU A 216 -5.76 -19.01 -2.17
CA GLU A 216 -4.71 -18.67 -3.15
C GLU A 216 -4.50 -17.14 -3.32
N VAL A 217 -4.73 -16.38 -2.25
CA VAL A 217 -4.58 -14.92 -2.24
C VAL A 217 -3.12 -14.55 -2.09
N ALA A 218 -2.52 -13.98 -3.12
CA ALA A 218 -1.22 -13.33 -3.01
C ALA A 218 -1.37 -11.95 -2.34
N PRO A 219 -0.87 -11.73 -1.11
CA PRO A 219 -0.98 -10.44 -0.43
C PRO A 219 -0.41 -9.30 -1.27
N LEU A 220 -0.99 -8.11 -1.15
CA LEU A 220 -0.49 -6.92 -1.84
C LEU A 220 0.91 -6.52 -1.34
N PHE A 221 1.14 -6.69 -0.05
CA PHE A 221 2.40 -6.62 0.68
C PHE A 221 2.28 -7.44 1.97
N ASP A 222 3.42 -7.76 2.56
CA ASP A 222 3.44 -8.46 3.85
C ASP A 222 2.93 -7.54 4.96
N GLN A 223 1.93 -8.00 5.70
CA GLN A 223 1.31 -7.26 6.82
C GLN A 223 1.76 -7.81 8.19
N PHE A 224 2.38 -8.97 8.23
CA PHE A 224 2.45 -9.76 9.47
C PHE A 224 3.87 -10.11 9.94
N SER A 225 4.87 -10.09 9.06
CA SER A 225 6.22 -10.56 9.41
C SER A 225 7.05 -9.56 10.21
N ALA A 226 6.79 -8.23 10.04
CA ALA A 226 7.56 -7.21 10.73
C ALA A 226 7.25 -7.19 12.24
N ARG A 227 8.30 -7.04 13.06
CA ARG A 227 8.22 -7.00 14.53
C ARG A 227 8.84 -5.71 15.05
N VAL A 228 8.23 -5.15 16.10
CA VAL A 228 8.76 -3.97 16.77
C VAL A 228 10.08 -4.33 17.46
N PRO A 229 11.18 -3.64 17.15
CA PRO A 229 12.44 -3.84 17.88
C PRO A 229 12.30 -3.38 19.33
N LYS A 230 13.09 -3.98 20.22
CA LYS A 230 13.20 -3.48 21.59
C LYS A 230 13.97 -2.17 21.57
N VAL A 231 13.36 -1.10 22.07
CA VAL A 231 13.97 0.23 22.14
C VAL A 231 14.01 0.72 23.59
N GLY A 232 15.12 1.40 23.93
CA GLY A 232 15.27 2.06 25.21
C GLY A 232 14.59 3.43 25.25
N LYS A 233 14.29 3.92 26.45
CA LYS A 233 13.72 5.26 26.64
C LYS A 233 14.66 6.33 26.08
N GLY A 234 14.13 7.22 25.23
CA GLY A 234 14.88 8.28 24.57
C GLY A 234 15.83 7.80 23.47
N GLN A 235 15.86 6.52 23.13
CA GLN A 235 16.67 5.99 22.03
C GLN A 235 16.27 6.61 20.70
N ARG A 236 17.24 7.02 19.91
CA ARG A 236 17.02 7.76 18.65
C ARG A 236 17.50 7.03 17.41
N GLY A 237 18.18 5.90 17.57
CA GLY A 237 18.69 5.09 16.47
C GLY A 237 18.84 3.64 16.85
N ILE A 238 18.89 2.77 15.84
CA ILE A 238 19.13 1.33 15.95
C ILE A 238 20.41 1.03 15.19
N ASP A 239 21.36 0.40 15.84
CA ASP A 239 22.72 0.16 15.34
C ASP A 239 23.15 -1.31 15.35
N ASP A 240 22.24 -2.23 15.62
CA ASP A 240 22.49 -3.68 15.69
C ASP A 240 22.92 -4.30 14.35
N GLY A 241 22.76 -3.57 13.26
CA GLY A 241 23.24 -3.90 11.91
C GLY A 241 24.38 -2.99 11.45
N ALA A 242 24.89 -2.08 12.30
CA ALA A 242 25.98 -1.18 11.95
C ALA A 242 27.35 -1.88 11.99
N GLY A 243 28.33 -1.31 11.28
CA GLY A 243 29.72 -1.81 11.27
C GLY A 243 29.95 -2.98 10.28
N ARG A 244 28.97 -3.40 9.51
CA ARG A 244 29.11 -4.47 8.51
C ARG A 244 29.77 -3.95 7.24
N ARG A 245 30.66 -4.74 6.68
CA ARG A 245 31.34 -4.43 5.42
C ARG A 245 30.57 -5.03 4.25
N VAL A 246 30.09 -4.19 3.35
CA VAL A 246 29.29 -4.58 2.19
C VAL A 246 29.73 -3.81 0.95
N ILE A 247 29.48 -4.35 -0.26
CA ILE A 247 29.71 -3.61 -1.50
C ILE A 247 28.59 -2.56 -1.67
N ALA A 248 28.95 -1.30 -1.93
CA ALA A 248 27.99 -0.20 -2.01
C ALA A 248 26.89 -0.42 -3.04
N ARG A 249 27.20 -0.99 -4.21
CA ARG A 249 26.21 -1.36 -5.23
C ARG A 249 25.16 -2.36 -4.71
N ASP A 250 25.59 -3.36 -3.94
CA ASP A 250 24.67 -4.37 -3.40
C ASP A 250 23.80 -3.77 -2.29
N LEU A 251 24.40 -2.92 -1.42
CA LEU A 251 23.67 -2.17 -0.42
C LEU A 251 22.59 -1.29 -1.08
N ARG A 252 22.95 -0.53 -2.12
CA ARG A 252 22.03 0.31 -2.89
C ARG A 252 20.91 -0.50 -3.56
N LYS A 253 21.23 -1.65 -4.15
CA LYS A 253 20.25 -2.54 -4.79
C LYS A 253 19.21 -3.01 -3.77
N ARG A 254 19.65 -3.43 -2.57
CA ARG A 254 18.78 -3.86 -1.48
C ARG A 254 17.95 -2.69 -0.94
N ALA A 255 18.55 -1.53 -0.71
CA ALA A 255 17.84 -0.32 -0.28
C ALA A 255 16.75 0.08 -1.27
N LYS A 256 17.06 0.11 -2.57
CA LYS A 256 16.10 0.44 -3.62
C LYS A 256 14.95 -0.56 -3.73
N SER A 257 15.19 -1.85 -3.53
CA SER A 257 14.12 -2.87 -3.52
C SER A 257 13.14 -2.68 -2.36
N ARG A 258 13.54 -2.01 -1.28
CA ARG A 258 12.72 -1.64 -0.12
C ARG A 258 12.15 -0.23 -0.18
N GLY A 259 12.34 0.47 -1.30
CA GLY A 259 11.81 1.82 -1.53
C GLY A 259 12.64 2.95 -0.95
N TYR A 260 13.89 2.67 -0.55
CA TYR A 260 14.85 3.69 -0.15
C TYR A 260 15.59 4.24 -1.37
N GLU A 261 15.81 5.55 -1.38
CA GLU A 261 16.60 6.23 -2.39
C GLU A 261 17.84 6.87 -1.73
N PRO A 262 18.98 6.94 -2.45
CA PRO A 262 20.15 7.62 -1.92
C PRO A 262 19.90 9.13 -1.79
N ASP A 263 20.33 9.73 -0.68
CA ASP A 263 20.40 11.19 -0.55
C ASP A 263 21.60 11.71 -1.33
N SER A 264 21.45 11.78 -2.65
CA SER A 264 22.53 12.18 -3.54
C SER A 264 22.47 13.67 -3.86
N ASN A 265 23.29 14.46 -3.18
CA ASN A 265 23.62 15.82 -3.60
C ASN A 265 24.90 15.77 -4.47
N ILE A 266 24.73 15.44 -5.76
CA ILE A 266 25.70 15.61 -6.83
C ILE A 266 26.61 14.39 -7.14
N HIS A 267 27.47 13.88 -6.24
CA HIS A 267 28.38 12.76 -6.56
C HIS A 267 28.63 11.80 -5.41
N TRP A 268 28.46 12.24 -4.17
CA TRP A 268 28.68 11.48 -2.96
C TRP A 268 27.37 11.29 -2.19
N TYR A 269 27.13 10.10 -1.65
CA TYR A 269 26.04 9.86 -0.71
C TYR A 269 26.45 8.90 0.40
N SER A 270 25.90 9.10 1.58
CA SER A 270 26.16 8.31 2.79
C SER A 270 24.90 7.89 3.52
N THR A 271 23.72 8.16 2.92
CA THR A 271 22.43 7.85 3.51
C THR A 271 21.45 7.33 2.45
N PHE A 272 20.55 6.46 2.90
CA PHE A 272 19.37 6.07 2.14
C PHE A 272 18.12 6.56 2.87
N LEU A 273 17.18 7.13 2.11
CA LEU A 273 15.99 7.80 2.62
C LEU A 273 14.72 7.11 2.11
N LYS A 274 13.72 6.94 3.01
CA LYS A 274 12.37 6.50 2.66
C LYS A 274 11.36 7.38 3.38
N ASP A 275 10.60 8.16 2.60
CA ASP A 275 9.63 9.12 3.11
C ASP A 275 8.29 8.46 3.43
N PHE A 276 7.70 8.88 4.55
CA PHE A 276 6.34 8.59 5.00
C PHE A 276 5.58 9.92 5.20
N PRO A 277 5.09 10.54 4.11
CA PRO A 277 4.50 11.87 4.12
C PRO A 277 3.31 12.02 5.08
N VAL A 278 2.50 10.97 5.25
CA VAL A 278 1.33 10.99 6.15
C VAL A 278 1.76 11.08 7.60
N ALA A 279 2.87 10.43 7.97
CA ALA A 279 3.45 10.52 9.30
C ALA A 279 4.29 11.79 9.50
N GLY A 280 4.66 12.50 8.43
CA GLY A 280 5.66 13.58 8.48
C GLY A 280 7.07 13.08 8.80
N LEU A 281 7.33 11.78 8.61
CA LEU A 281 8.59 11.14 8.99
C LEU A 281 9.36 10.65 7.76
N CYS A 282 10.69 10.61 7.88
CA CYS A 282 11.58 9.97 6.94
C CYS A 282 12.45 8.95 7.68
N SER A 283 12.52 7.73 7.18
CA SER A 283 13.45 6.69 7.63
C SER A 283 14.79 6.88 6.95
N VAL A 284 15.85 6.91 7.74
CA VAL A 284 17.23 7.18 7.31
C VAL A 284 18.11 6.01 7.72
N ILE A 285 18.82 5.43 6.74
CA ILE A 285 19.83 4.40 6.97
C ILE A 285 21.18 4.98 6.58
N ASP A 286 22.08 5.10 7.55
CA ASP A 286 23.42 5.63 7.35
C ASP A 286 24.41 4.57 6.88
N PHE A 287 25.49 4.99 6.24
CA PHE A 287 26.67 4.18 5.93
C PHE A 287 27.90 5.09 5.72
N SER A 288 29.10 4.50 5.58
CA SER A 288 30.35 5.28 5.46
C SER A 288 30.44 6.16 4.22
N GLY A 289 29.50 6.04 3.29
CA GLY A 289 29.42 6.83 2.08
C GLY A 289 30.25 6.30 0.92
N VAL A 290 29.86 6.71 -0.29
CA VAL A 290 30.53 6.35 -1.54
C VAL A 290 30.26 7.38 -2.63
N ASP A 291 31.20 7.53 -3.57
CA ASP A 291 30.99 8.28 -4.80
C ASP A 291 30.13 7.46 -5.77
N VAL A 292 29.16 8.09 -6.44
CA VAL A 292 28.24 7.42 -7.39
C VAL A 292 28.94 6.70 -8.54
N TRP A 293 30.22 7.06 -8.82
CA TRP A 293 31.05 6.44 -9.86
C TRP A 293 31.88 5.25 -9.34
N SER A 294 31.88 5.01 -8.03
CA SER A 294 32.75 4.05 -7.34
C SER A 294 31.96 3.03 -6.52
N GLU A 295 30.76 2.66 -6.92
CA GLU A 295 29.84 1.79 -6.16
C GLU A 295 30.34 0.34 -5.97
N ASP A 296 31.45 -0.05 -6.59
CA ASP A 296 32.12 -1.35 -6.35
C ASP A 296 33.00 -1.35 -5.08
N GLN A 297 33.13 -0.20 -4.41
CA GLN A 297 33.87 -0.12 -3.15
C GLN A 297 33.12 -0.75 -1.98
N VAL A 298 33.90 -1.25 -1.03
CA VAL A 298 33.39 -1.73 0.26
C VAL A 298 33.10 -0.56 1.16
N VAL A 299 31.86 -0.49 1.64
CA VAL A 299 31.38 0.49 2.61
C VAL A 299 31.02 -0.17 3.92
N THR A 300 30.88 0.61 4.99
CA THR A 300 30.49 0.15 6.31
C THR A 300 29.08 0.65 6.60
N THR A 301 28.16 -0.25 6.97
CA THR A 301 26.79 0.11 7.36
C THR A 301 26.77 0.92 8.64
N GLY A 302 25.81 1.84 8.74
CA GLY A 302 25.55 2.67 9.90
C GLY A 302 24.18 2.36 10.53
N PRO A 303 23.71 3.22 11.45
CA PRO A 303 22.44 3.05 12.13
C PRO A 303 21.24 3.40 11.26
N LEU A 304 20.07 2.89 11.70
CA LEU A 304 18.75 3.35 11.31
C LEU A 304 18.29 4.46 12.26
N CYS A 305 17.79 5.57 11.74
CA CYS A 305 17.04 6.56 12.52
C CYS A 305 15.82 7.06 11.75
N LEU A 306 14.89 7.70 12.46
CA LEU A 306 13.74 8.39 11.88
C LEU A 306 13.84 9.88 12.16
N VAL A 307 13.50 10.69 11.15
CA VAL A 307 13.60 12.16 11.25
C VAL A 307 12.26 12.81 10.89
N ASP A 308 11.94 13.90 11.60
CA ASP A 308 10.91 14.86 11.25
C ASP A 308 11.64 16.13 10.74
N GLY A 309 11.62 16.33 9.43
CA GLY A 309 12.43 17.34 8.78
C GLY A 309 13.93 17.12 9.01
N ARG A 310 14.53 17.92 9.92
CA ARG A 310 15.96 17.80 10.29
C ARG A 310 16.19 17.21 11.70
N ARG A 311 15.11 16.89 12.41
CA ARG A 311 15.20 16.45 13.81
C ARG A 311 15.06 14.96 13.90
N VAL A 312 16.04 14.28 14.48
CA VAL A 312 15.93 12.86 14.83
C VAL A 312 14.90 12.70 15.95
N VAL A 313 13.89 11.87 15.75
CA VAL A 313 12.83 11.62 16.74
C VAL A 313 13.18 10.43 17.65
N PRO A 314 12.77 10.44 18.92
CA PRO A 314 12.86 9.28 19.78
C PRO A 314 12.02 8.13 19.21
N LEU A 315 12.57 6.91 19.17
CA LEU A 315 11.93 5.76 18.53
C LEU A 315 10.61 5.35 19.23
N GLU A 316 10.48 5.64 20.51
CA GLU A 316 9.27 5.43 21.31
C GLU A 316 8.08 6.32 20.87
N GLN A 317 8.35 7.39 20.10
CA GLN A 317 7.33 8.29 19.56
C GLN A 317 6.90 7.91 18.13
N VAL A 318 7.55 6.93 17.52
CA VAL A 318 7.24 6.44 16.18
C VAL A 318 6.08 5.44 16.28
N PRO A 319 5.08 5.50 15.37
CA PRO A 319 4.03 4.49 15.32
C PRO A 319 4.62 3.07 15.29
N PRO A 320 4.15 2.14 16.12
CA PRO A 320 4.76 0.81 16.28
C PRO A 320 4.89 0.03 14.96
N ALA A 321 3.86 0.06 14.11
CA ALA A 321 3.90 -0.59 12.81
C ALA A 321 4.95 0.05 11.88
N LEU A 322 5.05 1.38 11.86
CA LEU A 322 6.05 2.09 11.08
C LEU A 322 7.47 1.74 11.53
N LEU A 323 7.70 1.71 12.85
CA LEU A 323 9.00 1.32 13.40
C LEU A 323 9.36 -0.13 13.06
N ALA A 324 8.39 -1.05 13.14
CA ALA A 324 8.57 -2.46 12.78
C ALA A 324 8.98 -2.62 11.31
N GLU A 325 8.26 -1.94 10.42
CA GLU A 325 8.53 -1.97 8.98
C GLU A 325 9.90 -1.36 8.62
N CYS A 326 10.23 -0.18 9.19
CA CYS A 326 11.54 0.43 8.99
C CYS A 326 12.69 -0.45 9.51
N TYR A 327 12.48 -1.12 10.65
CA TYR A 327 13.45 -2.05 11.20
C TYR A 327 13.61 -3.33 10.35
N ALA A 328 12.51 -3.90 9.89
CA ALA A 328 12.56 -5.04 8.98
C ALA A 328 13.28 -4.71 7.66
N ASP A 329 13.01 -3.52 7.10
CA ASP A 329 13.73 -3.00 5.94
C ASP A 329 15.23 -2.83 6.23
N TYR A 330 15.58 -2.21 7.36
CA TYR A 330 16.96 -2.02 7.79
C TYR A 330 17.71 -3.35 7.86
N ARG A 331 17.15 -4.34 8.55
CA ARG A 331 17.76 -5.68 8.65
C ARG A 331 17.97 -6.33 7.28
N ALA A 332 16.96 -6.28 6.41
CA ALA A 332 17.06 -6.84 5.07
C ALA A 332 18.07 -6.11 4.16
N ILE A 333 18.34 -4.83 4.43
CA ILE A 333 19.32 -4.03 3.68
C ILE A 333 20.73 -4.30 4.15
N VAL A 334 20.97 -4.27 5.48
CA VAL A 334 22.32 -4.36 6.05
C VAL A 334 22.77 -5.78 6.30
N ASP A 335 21.86 -6.71 6.53
CA ASP A 335 22.10 -8.12 6.89
C ASP A 335 21.10 -9.06 6.19
N PRO A 336 21.21 -9.21 4.87
CA PRO A 336 20.29 -10.09 4.16
C PRO A 336 20.48 -11.53 4.66
N PRO A 337 19.41 -12.32 4.75
CA PRO A 337 19.55 -13.75 4.92
C PRO A 337 20.35 -14.36 3.75
N ASP A 338 21.14 -15.36 4.04
CA ASP A 338 21.97 -16.11 3.07
C ASP A 338 21.11 -16.73 1.95
#